data_3b0633144c0d03c576e60b1870130e33
#
_entry.id   3b0633144c0d03c576e60b1870130e33
#
_cell.length_a   1.000
_cell.length_b   1.000
_cell.length_c   1.000
_cell.angle_alpha   90.00
_cell.angle_beta   90.00
_cell.angle_gamma   90.00
#
_symmetry.space_group_name_H-M   'P 1'
#
loop_
_entity.id
_entity.type
_entity.pdbx_description
1 polymer ?
#
loop_
_entity_poly.entity_id
_entity_poly.type
_entity_poly.pdbx_seq_one_letter_code
_entity_poly.pdbx_strand_id
1 'polypeptide(L)'
;LGLSDSVIFTGNRSDVPELLQAMDVFAFPSVWEGLPVTLIEAQAAGLPCYVSSNVSGDADVSPLIEHLPIGDAAIWADKLLNAPPRRDVTEYIVRAGFDARTSAEKMTELYLRLAGEK
;
A
#
# COMPACT_ATOMS: atom_id res chain seq x y z
N LEU A 1 27.35 5.27 1.41
CA LEU A 1 26.89 5.74 0.09
C LEU A 1 26.86 7.28 -0.02
N GLY A 2 27.11 8.03 1.08
CA GLY A 2 27.09 9.49 1.07
C GLY A 2 25.71 10.11 0.79
N LEU A 3 24.63 9.44 1.24
CA LEU A 3 23.23 9.84 0.98
C LEU A 3 22.56 10.52 2.18
N SER A 4 23.33 10.89 3.22
CA SER A 4 22.78 11.44 4.47
C SER A 4 21.88 12.67 4.27
N ASP A 5 22.17 13.49 3.26
CA ASP A 5 21.40 14.69 2.95
C ASP A 5 20.17 14.42 2.05
N SER A 6 20.04 13.18 1.54
CA SER A 6 18.97 12.77 0.62
C SER A 6 18.04 11.72 1.21
N VAL A 7 18.38 11.13 2.36
CA VAL A 7 17.60 10.08 3.02
C VAL A 7 17.22 10.52 4.42
N ILE A 8 15.94 10.52 4.73
CA ILE A 8 15.41 10.88 6.05
C ILE A 8 14.82 9.62 6.70
N PHE A 9 15.40 9.20 7.81
CA PHE A 9 14.82 8.15 8.66
C PHE A 9 13.84 8.79 9.64
N THR A 10 12.57 8.64 9.40
CA THR A 10 11.51 9.30 10.18
C THR A 10 11.25 8.64 11.54
N GLY A 11 11.72 7.40 11.73
CA GLY A 11 11.39 6.60 12.89
C GLY A 11 9.91 6.23 12.96
N ASN A 12 9.42 5.93 14.16
CA ASN A 12 8.02 5.61 14.39
C ASN A 12 7.17 6.89 14.39
N ARG A 13 6.08 6.91 13.60
CA ARG A 13 5.22 8.09 13.40
C ARG A 13 3.75 7.71 13.52
N SER A 14 2.95 8.66 14.00
CA SER A 14 1.48 8.54 14.09
C SER A 14 0.74 9.23 12.94
N ASP A 15 1.45 9.97 12.08
CA ASP A 15 0.92 10.75 10.95
C ASP A 15 1.30 10.12 9.59
N VAL A 16 1.34 8.79 9.51
CA VAL A 16 1.65 8.06 8.26
C VAL A 16 0.67 8.40 7.12
N PRO A 17 -0.65 8.54 7.35
CA PRO A 17 -1.58 8.93 6.29
C PRO A 17 -1.26 10.30 5.67
N GLU A 18 -0.85 11.28 6.48
CA GLU A 18 -0.46 12.60 6.03
C GLU A 18 0.86 12.56 5.25
N LEU A 19 1.82 11.73 5.70
CA LEU A 19 3.07 11.50 4.97
C LEU A 19 2.81 10.89 3.60
N LEU A 20 1.96 9.88 3.50
CA LEU A 20 1.59 9.27 2.23
C LEU A 20 0.94 10.30 1.28
N GLN A 21 0.22 11.30 1.80
CA GLN A 21 -0.30 12.40 0.99
C GLN A 21 0.78 13.35 0.47
N ALA A 22 1.95 13.42 1.11
CA ALA A 22 3.06 14.27 0.71
C ALA A 22 4.06 13.60 -0.24
N MET A 23 3.97 12.28 -0.44
CA MET A 23 4.89 11.49 -1.28
C MET A 23 4.44 11.50 -2.75
N ASP A 24 5.35 11.22 -3.66
CA ASP A 24 5.09 11.08 -5.10
C ASP A 24 4.99 9.61 -5.52
N VAL A 25 5.70 8.73 -4.82
CA VAL A 25 5.80 7.31 -5.15
C VAL A 25 6.06 6.50 -3.87
N PHE A 26 5.57 5.27 -3.84
CA PHE A 26 5.82 4.33 -2.74
C PHE A 26 6.69 3.17 -3.24
N ALA A 27 7.87 3.00 -2.64
CA ALA A 27 8.79 1.89 -2.91
C ALA A 27 8.76 0.88 -1.77
N PHE A 28 8.48 -0.39 -2.08
CA PHE A 28 8.36 -1.47 -1.11
C PHE A 28 9.23 -2.68 -1.47
N PRO A 29 10.58 -2.58 -1.32
CA PRO A 29 11.53 -3.63 -1.66
C PRO A 29 11.65 -4.70 -0.55
N SER A 30 10.53 -5.16 0.00
CA SER A 30 10.53 -6.19 1.04
C SER A 30 10.90 -7.56 0.49
N VAL A 31 11.59 -8.37 1.27
CA VAL A 31 11.96 -9.73 0.90
C VAL A 31 10.79 -10.70 1.12
N TRP A 32 10.02 -10.47 2.17
CA TRP A 32 8.89 -11.31 2.54
C TRP A 32 7.90 -10.52 3.40
N GLU A 33 6.61 -10.70 3.13
CA GLU A 33 5.51 -10.10 3.88
C GLU A 33 4.34 -11.07 4.01
N GLY A 34 3.52 -10.87 5.05
CA GLY A 34 2.15 -11.38 5.07
C GLY A 34 1.24 -10.50 4.22
N LEU A 35 0.23 -9.89 4.82
CA LEU A 35 -0.57 -8.84 4.17
C LEU A 35 0.03 -7.47 4.52
N PRO A 36 0.72 -6.78 3.58
CA PRO A 36 1.35 -5.49 3.85
C PRO A 36 0.29 -4.37 3.85
N VAL A 37 -0.29 -4.06 5.01
CA VAL A 37 -1.32 -3.02 5.17
C VAL A 37 -0.83 -1.66 4.69
N THR A 38 0.44 -1.34 4.92
CA THR A 38 1.06 -0.08 4.44
C THR A 38 0.98 0.07 2.93
N LEU A 39 1.04 -1.04 2.18
CA LEU A 39 0.88 -1.02 0.72
C LEU A 39 -0.56 -0.68 0.32
N ILE A 40 -1.56 -1.13 1.09
CA ILE A 40 -2.96 -0.77 0.88
C ILE A 40 -3.19 0.71 1.20
N GLU A 41 -2.58 1.21 2.28
CA GLU A 41 -2.63 2.64 2.65
C GLU A 41 -2.00 3.53 1.57
N ALA A 42 -0.87 3.12 0.99
CA ALA A 42 -0.22 3.84 -0.10
C ALA A 42 -1.11 3.90 -1.36
N GLN A 43 -1.77 2.79 -1.71
CA GLN A 43 -2.75 2.76 -2.79
C GLN A 43 -3.96 3.65 -2.48
N ALA A 44 -4.48 3.61 -1.26
CA ALA A 44 -5.59 4.48 -0.83
C ALA A 44 -5.23 5.96 -0.91
N ALA A 45 -3.95 6.30 -0.71
CA ALA A 45 -3.41 7.65 -0.96
C ALA A 45 -3.23 7.98 -2.45
N GLY A 46 -3.49 7.05 -3.36
CA GLY A 46 -3.37 7.22 -4.81
C GLY A 46 -1.95 7.15 -5.35
N LEU A 47 -0.98 6.66 -4.55
CA LEU A 47 0.42 6.58 -4.94
C LEU A 47 0.68 5.46 -5.94
N PRO A 48 1.49 5.68 -6.99
CA PRO A 48 2.11 4.58 -7.70
C PRO A 48 3.01 3.79 -6.74
N CYS A 49 2.87 2.47 -6.74
CA CYS A 49 3.54 1.57 -5.81
C CYS A 49 4.42 0.58 -6.56
N TYR A 50 5.71 0.59 -6.28
CA TYR A 50 6.66 -0.40 -6.79
C TYR A 50 7.01 -1.38 -5.67
N VAL A 51 6.70 -2.65 -5.90
CA VAL A 51 6.73 -3.70 -4.89
C VAL A 51 7.69 -4.81 -5.32
N SER A 52 8.41 -5.39 -4.39
CA SER A 52 9.22 -6.57 -4.69
C SER A 52 8.36 -7.72 -5.20
N SER A 53 8.82 -8.40 -6.27
CA SER A 53 8.18 -9.61 -6.79
C SER A 53 8.16 -10.80 -5.81
N ASN A 54 8.84 -10.67 -4.67
CA ASN A 54 8.81 -11.65 -3.59
C ASN A 54 7.60 -11.48 -2.65
N VAL A 55 6.93 -10.34 -2.71
CA VAL A 55 5.70 -10.06 -1.94
C VAL A 55 4.51 -10.62 -2.70
N SER A 56 3.60 -11.30 -1.99
CA SER A 56 2.38 -11.83 -2.61
C SER A 56 1.47 -10.72 -3.14
N GLY A 57 0.67 -11.02 -4.17
CA GLY A 57 -0.29 -10.08 -4.73
C GLY A 57 -1.58 -9.89 -3.91
N ASP A 58 -1.63 -10.37 -2.66
CA ASP A 58 -2.84 -10.27 -1.82
C ASP A 58 -3.22 -8.81 -1.47
N ALA A 59 -2.26 -7.90 -1.54
CA ALA A 59 -2.46 -6.47 -1.35
C ALA A 59 -2.62 -5.67 -2.67
N ASP A 60 -2.67 -6.34 -3.83
CA ASP A 60 -2.81 -5.69 -5.13
C ASP A 60 -4.28 -5.34 -5.40
N VAL A 61 -4.77 -4.33 -4.72
CA VAL A 61 -6.19 -3.97 -4.76
C VAL A 61 -6.53 -2.92 -5.82
N SER A 62 -5.51 -2.32 -6.45
CA SER A 62 -5.70 -1.28 -7.47
C SER A 62 -4.66 -1.42 -8.60
N PRO A 63 -4.86 -0.73 -9.75
CA PRO A 63 -3.90 -0.74 -10.85
C PRO A 63 -2.65 0.13 -10.61
N LEU A 64 -2.40 0.57 -9.38
CA LEU A 64 -1.24 1.40 -9.02
C LEU A 64 0.00 0.59 -8.67
N ILE A 65 -0.10 -0.75 -8.64
CA ILE A 65 0.99 -1.64 -8.24
C ILE A 65 1.73 -2.18 -9.46
N GLU A 66 3.04 -2.17 -9.36
CA GLU A 66 3.94 -2.87 -10.27
C GLU A 66 4.98 -3.66 -9.47
N HIS A 67 5.10 -4.96 -9.74
CA HIS A 67 6.07 -5.83 -9.10
C HIS A 67 7.41 -5.78 -9.83
N LEU A 68 8.50 -5.57 -9.07
CA LEU A 68 9.87 -5.47 -9.59
C LEU A 68 10.79 -6.52 -8.96
N PRO A 69 11.80 -7.02 -9.70
CA PRO A 69 12.80 -7.92 -9.14
C PRO A 69 13.64 -7.21 -8.09
N ILE A 70 13.75 -7.78 -6.88
CA ILE A 70 14.42 -7.13 -5.74
C ILE A 70 15.93 -6.93 -5.96
N GLY A 71 16.57 -7.74 -6.81
CA GLY A 71 18.01 -7.69 -7.05
C GLY A 71 18.46 -6.68 -8.11
N ASP A 72 17.56 -5.98 -8.76
CA ASP A 72 17.88 -5.07 -9.87
C ASP A 72 17.62 -3.60 -9.49
N ALA A 73 18.61 -2.97 -8.86
CA ALA A 73 18.52 -1.58 -8.43
C ALA A 73 18.35 -0.59 -9.61
N ALA A 74 18.78 -0.94 -10.83
CA ALA A 74 18.66 -0.05 -11.99
C ALA A 74 17.20 0.04 -12.45
N ILE A 75 16.46 -1.07 -12.46
CA ILE A 75 15.03 -1.08 -12.76
C ILE A 75 14.27 -0.27 -11.71
N TRP A 76 14.57 -0.45 -10.42
CA TRP A 76 13.94 0.34 -9.35
C TRP A 76 14.19 1.84 -9.53
N ALA A 77 15.42 2.24 -9.79
CA ALA A 77 15.77 3.64 -9.99
C ALA A 77 15.02 4.26 -11.19
N ASP A 78 14.99 3.56 -12.33
CA ASP A 78 14.26 4.02 -13.52
C ASP A 78 12.77 4.19 -13.23
N LYS A 79 12.12 3.21 -12.60
CA LYS A 79 10.71 3.24 -12.29
C LYS A 79 10.35 4.35 -11.29
N LEU A 80 11.16 4.54 -10.25
CA LEU A 80 10.93 5.58 -9.25
C LEU A 80 11.09 6.99 -9.85
N LEU A 81 12.08 7.21 -10.71
CA LEU A 81 12.31 8.50 -11.36
C LEU A 81 11.25 8.84 -12.40
N ASN A 82 10.64 7.85 -13.03
CA ASN A 82 9.62 7.99 -14.07
C ASN A 82 8.21 7.59 -13.60
N ALA A 83 7.97 7.62 -12.30
CA ALA A 83 6.67 7.23 -11.73
C ALA A 83 5.54 8.13 -12.30
N PRO A 84 4.40 7.54 -12.67
CA PRO A 84 3.25 8.30 -13.12
C PRO A 84 2.66 9.15 -11.98
N PRO A 85 1.87 10.18 -12.27
CA PRO A 85 1.20 10.96 -11.25
C PRO A 85 0.18 10.11 -10.48
N ARG A 86 -0.13 10.56 -9.28
CA ARG A 86 -1.20 10.00 -8.44
C ARG A 86 -2.51 9.86 -9.20
N ARG A 87 -3.29 8.85 -8.80
CA ARG A 87 -4.65 8.63 -9.32
C ARG A 87 -5.57 8.27 -8.17
N ASP A 88 -6.79 8.78 -8.23
CA ASP A 88 -7.85 8.32 -7.33
C ASP A 88 -8.23 6.87 -7.67
N VAL A 89 -8.12 6.01 -6.68
CA VAL A 89 -8.45 4.60 -6.74
C VAL A 89 -9.39 4.18 -5.59
N THR A 90 -10.07 5.14 -4.97
CA THR A 90 -10.98 4.90 -3.84
C THR A 90 -11.98 3.78 -4.13
N GLU A 91 -12.52 3.73 -5.35
CA GLU A 91 -13.46 2.67 -5.75
C GLU A 91 -12.85 1.26 -5.63
N TYR A 92 -11.58 1.09 -5.98
CA TYR A 92 -10.88 -0.19 -5.88
C TYR A 92 -10.70 -0.62 -4.42
N ILE A 93 -10.32 0.32 -3.55
CA ILE A 93 -10.13 0.08 -2.11
C ILE A 93 -11.46 -0.36 -1.45
N VAL A 94 -12.54 0.36 -1.74
CA VAL A 94 -13.88 0.04 -1.24
C VAL A 94 -14.35 -1.34 -1.75
N ARG A 95 -14.20 -1.61 -3.05
CA ARG A 95 -14.56 -2.90 -3.66
C ARG A 95 -13.78 -4.07 -3.05
N ALA A 96 -12.51 -3.87 -2.75
CA ALA A 96 -11.67 -4.88 -2.10
C ALA A 96 -12.01 -5.10 -0.61
N GLY A 97 -12.86 -4.25 -0.03
CA GLY A 97 -13.35 -4.40 1.35
C GLY A 97 -12.43 -3.76 2.41
N PHE A 98 -11.50 -2.88 2.00
CA PHE A 98 -10.63 -2.15 2.92
C PHE A 98 -11.21 -0.80 3.36
N ASP A 99 -12.47 -0.52 3.07
CA ASP A 99 -13.20 0.59 3.67
C ASP A 99 -13.70 0.23 5.06
N ALA A 100 -13.39 1.06 6.05
CA ALA A 100 -13.71 0.80 7.46
C ALA A 100 -15.22 0.69 7.71
N ARG A 101 -16.04 1.49 7.02
CA ARG A 101 -17.50 1.46 7.15
C ARG A 101 -18.07 0.14 6.67
N THR A 102 -17.74 -0.23 5.43
CA THR A 102 -18.20 -1.49 4.82
C THR A 102 -17.72 -2.71 5.62
N SER A 103 -16.50 -2.67 6.14
CA SER A 103 -15.95 -3.73 6.97
C SER A 103 -16.71 -3.85 8.30
N ALA A 104 -17.03 -2.72 8.94
CA ALA A 104 -17.79 -2.69 10.19
C ALA A 104 -19.23 -3.22 9.99
N GLU A 105 -19.89 -2.84 8.90
CA GLU A 105 -21.23 -3.33 8.54
C GLU A 105 -21.24 -4.86 8.38
N LYS A 106 -20.31 -5.40 7.57
CA LYS A 106 -20.17 -6.85 7.35
C LYS A 106 -19.88 -7.60 8.66
N MET A 107 -19.02 -7.03 9.50
CA MET A 107 -18.71 -7.64 10.80
C MET A 107 -19.93 -7.65 11.73
N THR A 108 -20.68 -6.56 11.74
CA THR A 108 -21.93 -6.45 12.52
C THR A 108 -22.95 -7.49 12.06
N GLU A 109 -23.17 -7.61 10.75
CA GLU A 109 -24.07 -8.63 10.19
C GLU A 109 -23.64 -10.05 10.57
N LEU A 110 -22.34 -10.36 10.49
CA LEU A 110 -21.79 -11.64 10.88
C LEU A 110 -22.09 -11.95 12.36
N TYR A 111 -21.83 -11.00 13.27
CA TYR A 111 -22.08 -11.19 14.69
C TYR A 111 -23.58 -11.35 15.00
N LEU A 112 -24.46 -10.57 14.37
CA LEU A 112 -25.90 -10.68 14.55
C LEU A 112 -26.42 -12.06 14.09
N ARG A 113 -25.95 -12.54 12.95
CA ARG A 113 -26.28 -13.88 12.44
C ARG A 113 -25.86 -14.97 13.43
N LEU A 114 -24.60 -14.96 13.87
CA LEU A 114 -24.07 -15.95 14.81
C LEU A 114 -24.78 -15.89 16.18
N ALA A 115 -25.24 -14.72 16.61
CA ALA A 115 -25.99 -14.58 17.86
C ALA A 115 -27.45 -15.06 17.74
N GLY A 116 -28.04 -15.03 16.54
CA GLY A 116 -29.41 -15.49 16.28
C GLY A 116 -29.54 -17.00 16.02
N GLU A 117 -28.43 -17.70 15.79
CA GLU A 117 -28.37 -19.15 15.53
C GLU A 117 -28.32 -20.01 16.81
N LYS A 118 -28.63 -19.46 18.01
CA LYS A 118 -28.68 -20.17 19.30
C LYS A 118 -30.08 -20.57 19.67
#